data_ab7c6ce0efa50e1cb7569604391927e9
#
_entry.id   ab7c6ce0efa50e1cb7569604391927e9
#
_cell.length_a   1.000
_cell.length_b   1.000
_cell.length_c   1.000
_cell.angle_alpha   90.00
_cell.angle_beta   90.00
_cell.angle_gamma   90.00
#
_symmetry.space_group_name_H-M   'P 1'
#
loop_
_entity.id
_entity.type
_entity.pdbx_description
1 polymer ?
#
loop_
_entity_poly.entity_id
_entity_poly.type
_entity_poly.pdbx_seq_one_letter_code
_entity_poly.pdbx_strand_id
1 'polypeptide(L)'
;MHVAINGHATRCRTVSFDADDNSVQLIEQRLLPHEFKIVAIKDFRGTACAICDMIVRGAGAIGATAAYGLAQGARSYRGRRLTGFARHLDTVYETLKNARPTAVDPVNAMNQVRAAMRSGETVPEQQALALAAAEEFANEDVQHCEAIGQHGAHLIRSGMNILTHCNAGWLAFVDVGSATAPMYAAQAQGRKFHVYCDETRPRSQGATLTAWELAQQRIPHHVIADNAAGHLMQRGKIDLVIVGSDRTLGRTGEVANKIGTYTKAVLAHRHGIPFYVAIPLSTIDWKLKSGFDIPIEERAESEVLGAWGVPGSAPRRSGAWRNKVQYLRVANPTSPAFNAGFDVTPAELITGIITPAGIFKPRELWARRRQLGGPD
;
A
#
# COMPACT_ATOMS: atom_id res chain seq x y z
N MET A 1 -5.52 7.06 11.12
CA MET A 1 -6.97 6.85 10.91
C MET A 1 -7.63 6.32 12.18
N HIS A 2 -8.98 6.27 12.24
CA HIS A 2 -9.71 5.75 13.40
C HIS A 2 -10.35 4.41 13.11
N VAL A 3 -10.22 3.49 14.05
CA VAL A 3 -10.82 2.15 13.99
C VAL A 3 -11.73 1.96 15.18
N ALA A 4 -12.92 1.40 14.97
CA ALA A 4 -13.84 1.05 16.04
C ALA A 4 -13.35 -0.24 16.72
N ILE A 5 -12.77 -0.13 17.92
CA ILE A 5 -12.32 -1.24 18.74
C ILE A 5 -13.19 -1.28 20.00
N ASN A 6 -13.91 -2.37 20.22
CA ASN A 6 -14.83 -2.53 21.37
C ASN A 6 -15.81 -1.33 21.54
N GLY A 7 -16.29 -0.77 20.43
CA GLY A 7 -17.21 0.36 20.43
C GLY A 7 -16.58 1.75 20.59
N HIS A 8 -15.25 1.83 20.78
CA HIS A 8 -14.51 3.08 20.90
C HIS A 8 -13.70 3.37 19.63
N ALA A 9 -13.75 4.62 19.16
CA ALA A 9 -12.90 5.08 18.05
C ALA A 9 -11.46 5.26 18.54
N THR A 10 -10.56 4.37 18.13
CA THR A 10 -9.15 4.40 18.49
C THR A 10 -8.33 4.83 17.28
N ARG A 11 -7.40 5.79 17.48
CA ARG A 11 -6.47 6.18 16.43
C ARG A 11 -5.41 5.09 16.26
N CYS A 12 -5.26 4.59 15.05
CA CYS A 12 -4.28 3.56 14.70
C CYS A 12 -3.47 3.99 13.49
N ARG A 13 -2.19 3.63 13.48
CA ARG A 13 -1.32 3.60 12.30
C ARG A 13 -1.17 2.16 11.86
N THR A 14 -0.94 1.95 10.57
CA THR A 14 -0.69 0.62 9.99
C THR A 14 0.58 0.01 10.53
N VAL A 15 1.59 0.85 10.70
CA VAL A 15 2.88 0.50 11.30
C VAL A 15 3.32 1.60 12.27
N SER A 16 3.88 1.19 13.40
CA SER A 16 4.51 2.07 14.38
C SER A 16 5.63 1.32 15.11
N PHE A 17 6.38 2.04 15.93
CA PHE A 17 7.47 1.47 16.70
C PHE A 17 7.27 1.71 18.19
N ASP A 18 7.46 0.66 18.98
CA ASP A 18 7.51 0.74 20.43
C ASP A 18 8.98 0.75 20.86
N ALA A 19 9.45 1.94 21.31
CA ALA A 19 10.84 2.16 21.67
C ALA A 19 11.25 1.45 22.98
N ASP A 20 10.32 1.27 23.91
CA ASP A 20 10.59 0.64 25.21
C ASP A 20 10.80 -0.86 25.04
N ASP A 21 10.01 -1.47 24.17
CA ASP A 21 10.02 -2.90 23.87
C ASP A 21 10.87 -3.25 22.63
N ASN A 22 11.43 -2.26 21.96
CA ASN A 22 12.18 -2.41 20.71
C ASN A 22 11.43 -3.24 19.68
N SER A 23 10.13 -3.01 19.52
CA SER A 23 9.27 -3.81 18.64
C SER A 23 8.58 -3.00 17.56
N VAL A 24 8.46 -3.59 16.37
CA VAL A 24 7.63 -3.06 15.28
C VAL A 24 6.19 -3.50 15.52
N GLN A 25 5.27 -2.56 15.61
CA GLN A 25 3.83 -2.80 15.77
C GLN A 25 3.16 -2.77 14.41
N LEU A 26 2.47 -3.84 14.04
CA LEU A 26 1.82 -3.98 12.73
C LEU A 26 0.34 -4.36 12.89
N ILE A 27 -0.53 -3.80 12.05
CA ILE A 27 -1.86 -4.35 11.85
C ILE A 27 -1.71 -5.66 11.05
N GLU A 28 -2.21 -6.76 11.59
CA GLU A 28 -2.21 -8.08 10.94
C GLU A 28 -3.25 -8.11 9.81
N GLN A 29 -2.85 -7.65 8.62
CA GLN A 29 -3.77 -7.45 7.49
C GLN A 29 -4.35 -8.75 6.92
N ARG A 30 -3.74 -9.90 7.17
CA ARG A 30 -4.21 -11.20 6.69
C ARG A 30 -5.48 -11.66 7.41
N LEU A 31 -5.77 -11.09 8.59
CA LEU A 31 -6.98 -11.39 9.36
C LEU A 31 -8.16 -10.48 8.99
N LEU A 32 -7.91 -9.34 8.33
CA LEU A 32 -8.94 -8.42 7.90
C LEU A 32 -9.76 -9.03 6.74
N PRO A 33 -11.06 -8.75 6.68
CA PRO A 33 -11.87 -7.85 7.50
C PRO A 33 -12.46 -8.53 8.76
N HIS A 34 -12.12 -9.79 9.02
CA HIS A 34 -12.80 -10.63 10.01
C HIS A 34 -12.31 -10.40 11.45
N GLU A 35 -11.03 -10.06 11.62
CA GLU A 35 -10.42 -9.78 12.92
C GLU A 35 -9.44 -8.60 12.78
N PHE A 36 -9.58 -7.59 13.63
CA PHE A 36 -8.59 -6.51 13.76
C PHE A 36 -7.63 -6.84 14.90
N LYS A 37 -6.35 -6.94 14.56
CA LYS A 37 -5.29 -7.28 15.52
C LYS A 37 -4.02 -6.51 15.22
N ILE A 38 -3.41 -5.95 16.27
CA ILE A 38 -2.05 -5.39 16.22
C ILE A 38 -1.11 -6.46 16.77
N VAL A 39 -0.03 -6.71 16.04
CA VAL A 39 1.02 -7.67 16.43
C VAL A 39 2.33 -6.93 16.66
N ALA A 40 3.00 -7.28 17.76
CA ALA A 40 4.31 -6.75 18.12
C ALA A 40 5.41 -7.70 17.61
N ILE A 41 6.24 -7.24 16.69
CA ILE A 41 7.36 -7.99 16.12
C ILE A 41 8.63 -7.62 16.88
N LYS A 42 9.24 -8.60 17.53
CA LYS A 42 10.29 -8.40 18.56
C LYS A 42 11.73 -8.29 18.00
N ASP A 43 11.95 -8.67 16.75
CA ASP A 43 13.27 -8.59 16.13
C ASP A 43 13.19 -8.40 14.61
N PHE A 44 14.30 -7.99 14.01
CA PHE A 44 14.37 -7.65 12.59
C PHE A 44 14.13 -8.85 11.65
N ARG A 45 14.38 -10.09 12.08
CA ARG A 45 14.08 -11.29 11.30
C ARG A 45 12.58 -11.54 11.25
N GLY A 46 11.92 -11.37 12.38
CA GLY A 46 10.47 -11.37 12.46
C GLY A 46 9.85 -10.26 11.61
N THR A 47 10.47 -9.06 11.58
CA THR A 47 10.05 -7.95 10.72
C THR A 47 10.21 -8.29 9.24
N ALA A 48 11.30 -8.93 8.84
CA ALA A 48 11.47 -9.43 7.48
C ALA A 48 10.41 -10.50 7.12
N CYS A 49 10.15 -11.45 8.01
CA CYS A 49 9.07 -12.43 7.82
C CYS A 49 7.70 -11.77 7.70
N ALA A 50 7.41 -10.74 8.50
CA ALA A 50 6.15 -10.01 8.44
C ALA A 50 5.91 -9.33 7.08
N ILE A 51 6.98 -8.82 6.44
CA ILE A 51 6.93 -8.27 5.07
C ILE A 51 6.75 -9.40 4.04
N CYS A 52 7.51 -10.48 4.16
CA CYS A 52 7.46 -11.63 3.25
C CYS A 52 6.07 -12.29 3.26
N ASP A 53 5.54 -12.55 4.45
CA ASP A 53 4.26 -13.22 4.67
C ASP A 53 3.04 -12.29 4.49
N MET A 54 3.28 -11.04 4.16
CA MET A 54 2.24 -10.01 3.98
C MET A 54 1.35 -9.78 5.21
N ILE A 55 1.91 -9.86 6.43
CA ILE A 55 1.28 -9.26 7.62
C ILE A 55 1.03 -7.79 7.36
N VAL A 56 2.00 -7.14 6.72
CA VAL A 56 1.93 -5.79 6.17
C VAL A 56 2.20 -5.80 4.68
N ARG A 57 1.51 -4.98 3.90
CA ARG A 57 1.65 -4.85 2.44
C ARG A 57 1.36 -3.42 2.00
N GLY A 58 1.73 -3.08 0.76
CA GLY A 58 1.64 -1.73 0.18
C GLY A 58 2.97 -0.99 0.33
N ALA A 59 3.28 -0.14 -0.64
CA ALA A 59 4.60 0.48 -0.80
C ALA A 59 5.05 1.27 0.45
N GLY A 60 4.26 2.25 0.90
CA GLY A 60 4.59 3.07 2.07
C GLY A 60 4.67 2.25 3.37
N ALA A 61 3.70 1.35 3.60
CA ALA A 61 3.69 0.54 4.82
C ALA A 61 4.89 -0.42 4.90
N ILE A 62 5.29 -1.08 3.79
CA ILE A 62 6.48 -1.96 3.80
C ILE A 62 7.78 -1.15 3.88
N GLY A 63 7.80 0.05 3.29
CA GLY A 63 8.94 0.98 3.42
C GLY A 63 9.17 1.38 4.87
N ALA A 64 8.15 1.89 5.55
CA ALA A 64 8.22 2.24 6.96
C ALA A 64 8.53 1.03 7.86
N THR A 65 7.95 -0.15 7.54
CA THR A 65 8.26 -1.39 8.28
C THR A 65 9.72 -1.77 8.15
N ALA A 66 10.32 -1.63 6.97
CA ALA A 66 11.74 -1.91 6.76
C ALA A 66 12.65 -0.87 7.43
N ALA A 67 12.26 0.42 7.43
CA ALA A 67 12.97 1.47 8.16
C ALA A 67 13.00 1.16 9.67
N TYR A 68 11.84 0.86 10.26
CA TYR A 68 11.76 0.45 11.67
C TYR A 68 12.49 -0.87 11.94
N GLY A 69 12.42 -1.85 11.02
CA GLY A 69 13.16 -3.11 11.13
C GLY A 69 14.69 -2.90 11.13
N LEU A 70 15.19 -1.95 10.34
CA LEU A 70 16.61 -1.57 10.36
C LEU A 70 16.97 -0.88 11.69
N ALA A 71 16.16 0.05 12.17
CA ALA A 71 16.34 0.69 13.47
C ALA A 71 16.27 -0.32 14.62
N GLN A 72 15.32 -1.25 14.58
CA GLN A 72 15.18 -2.37 15.53
C GLN A 72 16.43 -3.24 15.57
N GLY A 73 16.95 -3.63 14.39
CA GLY A 73 18.19 -4.39 14.27
C GLY A 73 19.38 -3.61 14.77
N ALA A 74 19.50 -2.31 14.45
CA ALA A 74 20.54 -1.44 14.96
C ALA A 74 20.55 -1.42 16.50
N ARG A 75 19.39 -1.19 17.12
CA ARG A 75 19.20 -1.12 18.58
C ARG A 75 19.43 -2.46 19.30
N SER A 76 19.38 -3.58 18.59
CA SER A 76 19.65 -4.90 19.13
C SER A 76 21.15 -5.18 19.35
N TYR A 77 22.05 -4.42 18.68
CA TYR A 77 23.49 -4.59 18.83
C TYR A 77 23.99 -4.11 20.19
N ARG A 78 24.74 -4.97 20.90
CA ARG A 78 25.26 -4.70 22.26
C ARG A 78 26.75 -4.38 22.33
N GLY A 79 27.45 -4.50 21.19
CA GLY A 79 28.87 -4.17 21.11
C GLY A 79 29.13 -2.66 21.08
N ARG A 80 30.38 -2.26 21.35
CA ARG A 80 30.79 -0.84 21.35
C ARG A 80 31.61 -0.44 20.12
N ARG A 81 32.09 -1.41 19.34
CA ARG A 81 32.98 -1.14 18.18
C ARG A 81 32.14 -0.88 16.92
N LEU A 82 32.35 0.26 16.28
CA LEU A 82 31.70 0.64 15.04
C LEU A 82 31.88 -0.37 13.90
N THR A 83 33.08 -0.99 13.80
CA THR A 83 33.36 -2.03 12.79
C THR A 83 32.52 -3.30 12.97
N GLY A 84 32.24 -3.68 14.21
CA GLY A 84 31.31 -4.79 14.51
C GLY A 84 29.86 -4.42 14.26
N PHE A 85 29.51 -3.18 14.61
CA PHE A 85 28.17 -2.62 14.35
C PHE A 85 27.85 -2.56 12.86
N ALA A 86 28.80 -2.08 12.03
CA ALA A 86 28.62 -2.01 10.58
C ALA A 86 28.32 -3.38 9.96
N ARG A 87 29.09 -4.42 10.34
CA ARG A 87 28.82 -5.80 9.87
C ARG A 87 27.46 -6.33 10.31
N HIS A 88 27.05 -6.00 11.53
CA HIS A 88 25.72 -6.36 12.02
C HIS A 88 24.63 -5.67 11.20
N LEU A 89 24.77 -4.37 10.93
CA LEU A 89 23.84 -3.60 10.09
C LEU A 89 23.75 -4.12 8.66
N ASP A 90 24.85 -4.55 8.07
CA ASP A 90 24.82 -5.16 6.74
C ASP A 90 23.99 -6.46 6.76
N THR A 91 24.11 -7.27 7.80
CA THR A 91 23.28 -8.47 7.98
C THR A 91 21.80 -8.11 8.11
N VAL A 92 21.45 -7.11 8.93
CA VAL A 92 20.07 -6.62 9.10
C VAL A 92 19.51 -6.12 7.77
N TYR A 93 20.27 -5.27 7.07
CA TYR A 93 19.88 -4.69 5.79
C TYR A 93 19.59 -5.76 4.73
N GLU A 94 20.51 -6.71 4.53
CA GLU A 94 20.31 -7.77 3.53
C GLU A 94 19.14 -8.71 3.91
N THR A 95 18.93 -8.96 5.20
CA THR A 95 17.77 -9.76 5.66
C THR A 95 16.45 -9.09 5.28
N LEU A 96 16.30 -7.79 5.55
CA LEU A 96 15.10 -7.02 5.24
C LEU A 96 14.90 -6.81 3.74
N LYS A 97 15.98 -6.52 3.00
CA LYS A 97 15.95 -6.34 1.54
C LYS A 97 15.45 -7.60 0.82
N ASN A 98 15.89 -8.78 1.28
CA ASN A 98 15.52 -10.06 0.68
C ASN A 98 14.09 -10.51 1.03
N ALA A 99 13.39 -9.83 1.95
CA ALA A 99 11.99 -10.11 2.24
C ALA A 99 11.05 -9.81 1.06
N ARG A 100 11.34 -8.77 0.27
CA ARG A 100 10.61 -8.40 -0.97
C ARG A 100 11.58 -7.85 -2.02
N PRO A 101 12.31 -8.70 -2.78
CA PRO A 101 13.39 -8.28 -3.67
C PRO A 101 12.95 -7.34 -4.81
N THR A 102 11.68 -7.40 -5.23
CA THR A 102 11.11 -6.56 -6.30
C THR A 102 10.62 -5.19 -5.83
N ALA A 103 10.48 -4.98 -4.51
CA ALA A 103 9.97 -3.74 -3.94
C ALA A 103 11.10 -2.70 -3.81
N VAL A 104 10.82 -1.46 -4.24
CA VAL A 104 11.78 -0.35 -4.22
C VAL A 104 11.74 0.39 -2.87
N ASP A 105 10.56 0.59 -2.32
CA ASP A 105 10.36 1.39 -1.10
C ASP A 105 11.15 0.90 0.13
N PRO A 106 11.21 -0.41 0.46
CA PRO A 106 12.02 -0.89 1.59
C PRO A 106 13.50 -0.53 1.47
N VAL A 107 14.05 -0.64 0.25
CA VAL A 107 15.45 -0.33 -0.02
C VAL A 107 15.69 1.17 0.13
N ASN A 108 14.82 2.01 -0.41
CA ASN A 108 14.92 3.47 -0.30
C ASN A 108 14.82 3.92 1.16
N ALA A 109 13.85 3.41 1.92
CA ALA A 109 13.65 3.70 3.33
C ALA A 109 14.89 3.32 4.17
N MET A 110 15.40 2.10 4.00
CA MET A 110 16.60 1.65 4.71
C MET A 110 17.85 2.46 4.33
N ASN A 111 17.99 2.87 3.07
CA ASN A 111 19.10 3.71 2.64
C ASN A 111 19.03 5.10 3.27
N GLN A 112 17.85 5.69 3.40
CA GLN A 112 17.65 6.97 4.10
C GLN A 112 18.06 6.85 5.57
N VAL A 113 17.61 5.80 6.28
CA VAL A 113 18.02 5.53 7.66
C VAL A 113 19.55 5.36 7.77
N ARG A 114 20.17 4.56 6.89
CA ARG A 114 21.64 4.36 6.87
C ARG A 114 22.40 5.67 6.61
N ALA A 115 21.86 6.54 5.76
CA ALA A 115 22.48 7.84 5.49
C ALA A 115 22.46 8.73 6.74
N ALA A 116 21.35 8.81 7.44
CA ALA A 116 21.22 9.58 8.68
C ALA A 116 22.16 9.08 9.79
N MET A 117 22.34 7.76 9.90
CA MET A 117 23.21 7.16 10.92
C MET A 117 24.68 7.58 10.79
N ARG A 118 25.14 7.96 9.57
CA ARG A 118 26.58 8.27 9.32
C ARG A 118 27.09 9.47 10.10
N SER A 119 26.22 10.35 10.60
CA SER A 119 26.62 11.51 11.41
C SER A 119 26.92 11.15 12.87
N GLY A 120 26.59 9.93 13.32
CA GLY A 120 26.89 9.49 14.69
C GLY A 120 28.30 8.93 14.82
N GLU A 121 29.02 9.35 15.85
CA GLU A 121 30.43 8.95 16.12
C GLU A 121 30.50 7.69 17.01
N THR A 122 29.43 7.35 17.68
CA THR A 122 29.34 6.19 18.58
C THR A 122 28.20 5.25 18.19
N VAL A 123 28.24 4.00 18.66
CA VAL A 123 27.16 3.04 18.44
C VAL A 123 25.82 3.54 19.03
N PRO A 124 25.75 4.05 20.27
CA PRO A 124 24.50 4.59 20.81
C PRO A 124 23.94 5.76 19.99
N GLU A 125 24.78 6.68 19.52
CA GLU A 125 24.35 7.77 18.66
C GLU A 125 23.77 7.26 17.32
N GLN A 126 24.45 6.33 16.67
CA GLN A 126 23.94 5.74 15.44
C GLN A 126 22.64 4.96 15.64
N GLN A 127 22.45 4.30 16.78
CA GLN A 127 21.20 3.64 17.16
C GLN A 127 20.07 4.65 17.35
N ALA A 128 20.32 5.77 18.01
CA ALA A 128 19.35 6.85 18.21
C ALA A 128 18.96 7.50 16.87
N LEU A 129 19.95 7.80 16.03
CA LEU A 129 19.73 8.36 14.68
C LEU A 129 18.95 7.41 13.78
N ALA A 130 19.17 6.09 13.89
CA ALA A 130 18.43 5.10 13.13
C ALA A 130 16.94 5.14 13.46
N LEU A 131 16.58 5.22 14.73
CA LEU A 131 15.18 5.30 15.14
C LEU A 131 14.55 6.63 14.73
N ALA A 132 15.26 7.75 14.96
CA ALA A 132 14.78 9.07 14.57
C ALA A 132 14.50 9.15 13.04
N ALA A 133 15.41 8.64 12.23
CA ALA A 133 15.22 8.62 10.78
C ALA A 133 14.10 7.69 10.32
N ALA A 134 13.86 6.56 11.00
CA ALA A 134 12.74 5.69 10.71
C ALA A 134 11.40 6.35 11.06
N GLU A 135 11.33 7.08 12.18
CA GLU A 135 10.16 7.88 12.57
C GLU A 135 9.91 9.03 11.58
N GLU A 136 10.96 9.71 11.14
CA GLU A 136 10.87 10.78 10.14
C GLU A 136 10.30 10.24 8.84
N PHE A 137 10.83 9.12 8.32
CA PHE A 137 10.33 8.45 7.12
C PHE A 137 8.83 8.11 7.25
N ALA A 138 8.43 7.54 8.39
CA ALA A 138 7.04 7.18 8.63
C ALA A 138 6.13 8.43 8.71
N ASN A 139 6.59 9.52 9.30
CA ASN A 139 5.82 10.77 9.37
C ASN A 139 5.75 11.48 8.01
N GLU A 140 6.81 11.43 7.21
CA GLU A 140 6.86 11.95 5.84
C GLU A 140 5.86 11.21 4.93
N ASP A 141 5.75 9.89 5.05
CA ASP A 141 4.72 9.09 4.36
C ASP A 141 3.31 9.58 4.66
N VAL A 142 3.01 9.87 5.94
CA VAL A 142 1.71 10.41 6.35
C VAL A 142 1.46 11.80 5.74
N GLN A 143 2.45 12.70 5.80
CA GLN A 143 2.35 14.04 5.23
C GLN A 143 2.13 14.00 3.72
N HIS A 144 2.81 13.12 3.01
CA HIS A 144 2.61 12.90 1.59
C HIS A 144 1.19 12.44 1.29
N CYS A 145 0.66 11.50 2.06
CA CYS A 145 -0.71 11.01 1.90
C CYS A 145 -1.76 12.11 2.19
N GLU A 146 -1.55 12.92 3.22
CA GLU A 146 -2.43 14.07 3.52
C GLU A 146 -2.43 15.10 2.39
N ALA A 147 -1.25 15.44 1.84
CA ALA A 147 -1.13 16.36 0.71
C ALA A 147 -1.81 15.82 -0.57
N ILE A 148 -1.66 14.53 -0.87
CA ILE A 148 -2.39 13.84 -1.94
C ILE A 148 -3.91 14.01 -1.75
N GLY A 149 -4.38 13.82 -0.51
CA GLY A 149 -5.79 14.01 -0.16
C GLY A 149 -6.28 15.43 -0.44
N GLN A 150 -5.52 16.43 -0.01
CA GLN A 150 -5.84 17.85 -0.24
C GLN A 150 -5.87 18.19 -1.72
N HIS A 151 -4.86 17.77 -2.50
CA HIS A 151 -4.80 18.03 -3.93
C HIS A 151 -5.88 17.29 -4.72
N GLY A 152 -6.23 16.05 -4.31
CA GLY A 152 -7.21 15.24 -5.02
C GLY A 152 -8.67 15.51 -4.64
N ALA A 153 -8.93 16.10 -3.47
CA ALA A 153 -10.29 16.26 -2.95
C ALA A 153 -11.23 16.99 -3.92
N HIS A 154 -10.76 18.03 -4.62
CA HIS A 154 -11.60 18.82 -5.52
C HIS A 154 -12.12 18.04 -6.73
N LEU A 155 -11.51 16.92 -7.08
CA LEU A 155 -11.98 16.03 -8.16
C LEU A 155 -13.29 15.32 -7.79
N ILE A 156 -13.58 15.19 -6.48
CA ILE A 156 -14.76 14.49 -5.97
C ILE A 156 -15.84 15.52 -5.64
N ARG A 157 -16.98 15.41 -6.29
CA ARG A 157 -18.17 16.25 -6.05
C ARG A 157 -19.28 15.41 -5.39
N SER A 158 -20.18 16.09 -4.66
CA SER A 158 -21.35 15.41 -4.11
C SER A 158 -22.20 14.79 -5.21
N GLY A 159 -22.69 13.58 -4.96
CA GLY A 159 -23.46 12.79 -5.92
C GLY A 159 -22.65 11.88 -6.82
N MET A 160 -21.32 12.02 -6.86
CA MET A 160 -20.45 11.16 -7.69
C MET A 160 -20.36 9.72 -7.19
N ASN A 161 -20.18 8.82 -8.14
CA ASN A 161 -19.80 7.42 -7.93
C ASN A 161 -18.34 7.24 -8.37
N ILE A 162 -17.50 6.79 -7.46
CA ILE A 162 -16.06 6.61 -7.66
C ILE A 162 -15.77 5.11 -7.76
N LEU A 163 -14.97 4.71 -8.73
CA LEU A 163 -14.40 3.36 -8.79
C LEU A 163 -12.97 3.37 -8.26
N THR A 164 -12.64 2.38 -7.45
CA THR A 164 -11.26 2.12 -7.05
C THR A 164 -10.92 0.64 -7.17
N HIS A 165 -9.62 0.35 -7.35
CA HIS A 165 -9.11 -1.00 -7.57
C HIS A 165 -7.92 -1.28 -6.63
N CYS A 166 -7.84 -2.47 -6.06
CA CYS A 166 -6.86 -2.88 -5.06
C CYS A 166 -7.04 -2.12 -3.72
N ASN A 167 -5.97 -2.06 -2.95
CA ASN A 167 -5.91 -1.25 -1.75
C ASN A 167 -4.68 -0.33 -1.82
N ALA A 168 -4.95 0.94 -2.02
CA ALA A 168 -4.02 2.05 -1.84
C ALA A 168 -4.60 3.04 -0.82
N GLY A 169 -5.25 2.50 0.20
CA GLY A 169 -5.72 3.19 1.38
C GLY A 169 -4.67 3.21 2.49
N TRP A 170 -5.09 3.61 3.70
CA TRP A 170 -4.18 3.79 4.81
C TRP A 170 -3.49 2.49 5.27
N LEU A 171 -4.08 1.31 5.04
CA LEU A 171 -3.44 0.03 5.28
C LEU A 171 -2.23 -0.26 4.35
N ALA A 172 -2.11 0.45 3.23
CA ALA A 172 -0.98 0.35 2.31
C ALA A 172 0.15 1.34 2.62
N PHE A 173 -0.07 2.25 3.55
CA PHE A 173 0.80 3.33 3.98
C PHE A 173 0.91 3.32 5.51
N VAL A 174 1.57 4.33 6.07
CA VAL A 174 1.61 4.49 7.54
C VAL A 174 0.26 4.97 8.06
N ASP A 175 -0.35 5.94 7.37
CA ASP A 175 -1.69 6.46 7.65
C ASP A 175 -2.28 7.12 6.39
N VAL A 176 -3.60 7.40 6.35
CA VAL A 176 -4.34 8.12 5.31
C VAL A 176 -4.43 7.38 3.97
N GLY A 177 -3.32 6.89 3.41
CA GLY A 177 -3.28 6.25 2.09
C GLY A 177 -3.14 7.23 0.93
N SER A 178 -3.08 6.72 -0.30
CA SER A 178 -2.97 7.55 -1.51
C SER A 178 -4.28 7.63 -2.31
N ALA A 179 -4.80 6.52 -2.83
CA ALA A 179 -6.04 6.55 -3.62
C ALA A 179 -7.29 6.87 -2.79
N THR A 180 -7.31 6.52 -1.51
CA THR A 180 -8.43 6.84 -0.61
C THR A 180 -8.29 8.21 0.05
N ALA A 181 -7.10 8.82 0.08
CA ALA A 181 -6.87 10.12 0.67
C ALA A 181 -7.77 11.25 0.11
N PRO A 182 -7.96 11.38 -1.22
CA PRO A 182 -8.92 12.32 -1.79
C PRO A 182 -10.36 12.07 -1.31
N MET A 183 -10.74 10.81 -1.08
CA MET A 183 -12.07 10.44 -0.59
C MET A 183 -12.27 10.88 0.85
N TYR A 184 -11.29 10.64 1.73
CA TYR A 184 -11.33 11.09 3.12
C TYR A 184 -11.35 12.61 3.23
N ALA A 185 -10.52 13.30 2.43
CA ALA A 185 -10.49 14.76 2.40
C ALA A 185 -11.80 15.37 1.87
N ALA A 186 -12.39 14.78 0.83
CA ALA A 186 -13.69 15.22 0.30
C ALA A 186 -14.82 14.99 1.33
N GLN A 187 -14.82 13.85 2.03
CA GLN A 187 -15.79 13.57 3.10
C GLN A 187 -15.65 14.57 4.25
N ALA A 188 -14.42 14.88 4.69
CA ALA A 188 -14.16 15.87 5.73
C ALA A 188 -14.66 17.28 5.35
N GLN A 189 -14.74 17.58 4.04
CA GLN A 189 -15.34 18.80 3.49
C GLN A 189 -16.87 18.70 3.33
N GLY A 190 -17.51 17.67 3.86
CA GLY A 190 -18.96 17.47 3.85
C GLY A 190 -19.51 16.94 2.51
N ARG A 191 -18.68 16.53 1.55
CA ARG A 191 -19.14 15.97 0.28
C ARG A 191 -19.70 14.57 0.48
N LYS A 192 -20.82 14.28 -0.17
CA LYS A 192 -21.50 12.97 -0.13
C LYS A 192 -21.29 12.28 -1.49
N PHE A 193 -20.68 11.14 -1.52
CA PHE A 193 -20.38 10.35 -2.70
C PHE A 193 -20.48 8.86 -2.37
N HIS A 194 -20.40 8.03 -3.41
CA HIS A 194 -20.42 6.57 -3.29
C HIS A 194 -19.13 5.97 -3.88
N VAL A 195 -18.64 4.87 -3.32
CA VAL A 195 -17.45 4.18 -3.82
C VAL A 195 -17.79 2.76 -4.25
N TYR A 196 -17.43 2.41 -5.48
CA TYR A 196 -17.37 1.02 -5.94
C TYR A 196 -15.96 0.51 -5.76
N CYS A 197 -15.80 -0.55 -4.98
CA CYS A 197 -14.54 -1.23 -4.76
C CYS A 197 -14.51 -2.49 -5.60
N ASP A 198 -13.65 -2.56 -6.62
CA ASP A 198 -13.35 -3.85 -7.23
C ASP A 198 -12.91 -4.83 -6.16
N GLU A 199 -13.42 -6.07 -6.16
CA GLU A 199 -12.95 -7.09 -5.20
C GLU A 199 -11.44 -7.32 -5.29
N THR A 200 -10.87 -7.15 -6.48
CA THR A 200 -9.43 -7.23 -6.80
C THR A 200 -8.88 -8.64 -6.63
N ARG A 201 -9.36 -9.57 -7.47
CA ARG A 201 -8.74 -10.89 -7.57
C ARG A 201 -7.27 -10.76 -8.00
N PRO A 202 -6.36 -11.70 -7.60
CA PRO A 202 -6.68 -12.92 -6.85
C PRO A 202 -6.76 -12.76 -5.33
N ARG A 203 -6.09 -11.75 -4.70
CA ARG A 203 -6.01 -11.63 -3.23
C ARG A 203 -7.15 -10.86 -2.57
N SER A 204 -8.05 -10.30 -3.36
CA SER A 204 -9.26 -9.61 -2.89
C SER A 204 -9.00 -8.39 -1.98
N GLN A 205 -7.90 -7.61 -2.25
CA GLN A 205 -7.53 -6.46 -1.41
C GLN A 205 -8.61 -5.36 -1.42
N GLY A 206 -9.34 -5.20 -2.53
CA GLY A 206 -10.46 -4.26 -2.57
C GLY A 206 -11.60 -4.69 -1.67
N ALA A 207 -11.96 -5.98 -1.69
CA ALA A 207 -13.03 -6.51 -0.85
C ALA A 207 -12.66 -6.59 0.63
N THR A 208 -11.41 -6.98 0.94
CA THR A 208 -10.99 -7.27 2.31
C THR A 208 -10.40 -6.07 3.04
N LEU A 209 -9.71 -5.18 2.33
CA LEU A 209 -9.00 -4.05 2.93
C LEU A 209 -9.67 -2.71 2.60
N THR A 210 -9.84 -2.35 1.32
CA THR A 210 -10.42 -1.05 0.95
C THR A 210 -11.85 -0.90 1.44
N ALA A 211 -12.70 -1.90 1.25
CA ALA A 211 -14.08 -1.88 1.74
C ALA A 211 -14.12 -1.79 3.27
N TRP A 212 -13.22 -2.50 3.98
CA TRP A 212 -13.11 -2.40 5.43
C TRP A 212 -12.71 -1.00 5.88
N GLU A 213 -11.70 -0.38 5.23
CA GLU A 213 -11.28 1.00 5.53
C GLU A 213 -12.43 1.99 5.35
N LEU A 214 -13.14 1.92 4.21
CA LEU A 214 -14.28 2.79 3.91
C LEU A 214 -15.41 2.61 4.93
N ALA A 215 -15.66 1.36 5.38
CA ALA A 215 -16.62 1.07 6.44
C ALA A 215 -16.22 1.73 7.76
N GLN A 216 -14.93 1.67 8.17
CA GLN A 216 -14.42 2.33 9.37
C GLN A 216 -14.62 3.86 9.30
N GLN A 217 -14.48 4.45 8.12
CA GLN A 217 -14.68 5.89 7.89
C GLN A 217 -16.12 6.26 7.53
N ARG A 218 -17.06 5.30 7.54
CA ARG A 218 -18.48 5.49 7.22
C ARG A 218 -18.72 6.10 5.82
N ILE A 219 -17.88 5.74 4.86
CA ILE A 219 -18.06 6.11 3.45
C ILE A 219 -18.96 5.06 2.79
N PRO A 220 -20.10 5.45 2.18
CA PRO A 220 -20.98 4.53 1.45
C PRO A 220 -20.22 3.84 0.31
N HIS A 221 -20.26 2.51 0.26
CA HIS A 221 -19.56 1.75 -0.76
C HIS A 221 -20.23 0.42 -1.07
N HIS A 222 -19.89 -0.15 -2.23
CA HIS A 222 -20.19 -1.53 -2.59
C HIS A 222 -18.94 -2.24 -3.09
N VAL A 223 -18.77 -3.48 -2.70
CA VAL A 223 -17.81 -4.40 -3.34
C VAL A 223 -18.45 -4.94 -4.60
N ILE A 224 -17.70 -4.95 -5.69
CA ILE A 224 -18.13 -5.48 -6.99
C ILE A 224 -17.14 -6.51 -7.52
N ALA A 225 -17.58 -7.44 -8.36
CA ALA A 225 -16.68 -8.29 -9.12
C ALA A 225 -15.83 -7.43 -10.06
N ASP A 226 -14.55 -7.79 -10.26
CA ASP A 226 -13.58 -6.98 -11.02
C ASP A 226 -14.08 -6.64 -12.45
N ASN A 227 -14.78 -7.55 -13.10
CA ASN A 227 -15.32 -7.34 -14.44
C ASN A 227 -16.65 -6.57 -14.46
N ALA A 228 -17.35 -6.39 -13.31
CA ALA A 228 -18.56 -5.60 -13.23
C ALA A 228 -18.30 -4.10 -13.43
N ALA A 229 -17.07 -3.64 -13.20
CA ALA A 229 -16.66 -2.25 -13.44
C ALA A 229 -17.03 -1.78 -14.86
N GLY A 230 -16.73 -2.60 -15.89
CA GLY A 230 -17.05 -2.29 -17.28
C GLY A 230 -18.55 -2.13 -17.54
N HIS A 231 -19.37 -2.98 -16.93
CA HIS A 231 -20.83 -2.85 -17.03
C HIS A 231 -21.33 -1.55 -16.38
N LEU A 232 -20.83 -1.20 -15.20
CA LEU A 232 -21.21 0.04 -14.52
C LEU A 232 -20.77 1.29 -15.31
N MET A 233 -19.58 1.28 -15.92
CA MET A 233 -19.10 2.34 -16.81
C MET A 233 -20.02 2.50 -18.02
N GLN A 234 -20.38 1.38 -18.69
CA GLN A 234 -21.29 1.37 -19.82
C GLN A 234 -22.68 1.93 -19.48
N ARG A 235 -23.12 1.72 -18.23
CA ARG A 235 -24.42 2.21 -17.73
C ARG A 235 -24.36 3.64 -17.19
N GLY A 236 -23.21 4.34 -17.33
CA GLY A 236 -23.03 5.69 -16.79
C GLY A 236 -23.14 5.78 -15.27
N LYS A 237 -22.73 4.71 -14.57
CA LYS A 237 -22.78 4.63 -13.11
C LYS A 237 -21.46 4.95 -12.43
N ILE A 238 -20.40 5.22 -13.18
CA ILE A 238 -19.07 5.62 -12.67
C ILE A 238 -18.73 6.99 -13.24
N ASP A 239 -18.41 7.92 -12.37
CA ASP A 239 -18.05 9.29 -12.72
C ASP A 239 -16.54 9.55 -12.68
N LEU A 240 -15.80 8.74 -11.92
CA LEU A 240 -14.39 8.95 -11.63
C LEU A 240 -13.73 7.63 -11.25
N VAL A 241 -12.52 7.39 -11.73
CA VAL A 241 -11.66 6.28 -11.27
C VAL A 241 -10.44 6.87 -10.55
N ILE A 242 -10.16 6.39 -9.33
CA ILE A 242 -8.94 6.72 -8.59
C ILE A 242 -8.30 5.42 -8.10
N VAL A 243 -7.06 5.19 -8.50
CA VAL A 243 -6.26 4.02 -8.11
C VAL A 243 -4.90 4.45 -7.54
N GLY A 244 -4.20 3.53 -6.89
CA GLY A 244 -2.80 3.72 -6.52
C GLY A 244 -1.83 3.29 -7.59
N SER A 245 -0.55 3.16 -7.22
CA SER A 245 0.51 2.62 -8.06
C SER A 245 1.53 1.88 -7.21
N ASP A 246 2.01 0.75 -7.72
CA ASP A 246 3.18 0.08 -7.16
C ASP A 246 4.48 0.66 -7.75
N ARG A 247 4.43 1.19 -8.98
CA ARG A 247 5.54 1.91 -9.63
C ARG A 247 5.02 2.82 -10.73
N THR A 248 5.48 4.07 -10.72
CA THR A 248 5.18 5.07 -11.77
C THR A 248 6.47 5.49 -12.44
N LEU A 249 6.56 5.43 -13.77
CA LEU A 249 7.75 5.87 -14.48
C LEU A 249 7.77 7.38 -14.63
N GLY A 250 8.77 8.03 -14.04
CA GLY A 250 8.93 9.48 -14.11
C GLY A 250 9.23 9.99 -15.52
N ARG A 251 9.80 9.14 -16.39
CA ARG A 251 10.14 9.51 -17.78
C ARG A 251 8.96 9.47 -18.73
N THR A 252 8.12 8.47 -18.61
CA THR A 252 7.03 8.19 -19.57
C THR A 252 5.65 8.43 -18.98
N GLY A 253 5.52 8.39 -17.65
CA GLY A 253 4.25 8.47 -16.96
C GLY A 253 3.43 7.17 -16.96
N GLU A 254 4.02 6.07 -17.44
CA GLU A 254 3.41 4.74 -17.37
C GLU A 254 3.33 4.27 -15.93
N VAL A 255 2.29 3.51 -15.61
CA VAL A 255 2.00 3.08 -14.23
C VAL A 255 1.86 1.57 -14.16
N ALA A 256 2.70 0.91 -13.36
CA ALA A 256 2.47 -0.46 -12.94
C ALA A 256 1.65 -0.48 -11.65
N ASN A 257 0.56 -1.21 -11.65
CA ASN A 257 -0.31 -1.39 -10.49
C ASN A 257 -0.94 -2.78 -10.51
N LYS A 258 -1.69 -3.11 -9.47
CA LYS A 258 -2.37 -4.40 -9.31
C LYS A 258 -3.06 -4.82 -10.60
N ILE A 259 -2.84 -6.11 -10.99
CA ILE A 259 -3.48 -6.72 -12.17
C ILE A 259 -4.96 -6.35 -12.27
N GLY A 260 -5.40 -5.91 -13.44
CA GLY A 260 -6.74 -5.38 -13.71
C GLY A 260 -6.82 -3.86 -13.80
N THR A 261 -5.78 -3.13 -13.40
CA THR A 261 -5.72 -1.64 -13.49
C THR A 261 -5.76 -1.20 -14.95
N TYR A 262 -4.97 -1.81 -15.83
CA TYR A 262 -4.96 -1.53 -17.26
C TYR A 262 -6.35 -1.71 -17.89
N THR A 263 -7.05 -2.79 -17.55
CA THR A 263 -8.40 -3.06 -18.05
C THR A 263 -9.36 -1.93 -17.66
N LYS A 264 -9.29 -1.43 -16.41
CA LYS A 264 -10.12 -0.31 -15.95
C LYS A 264 -9.77 0.99 -16.67
N ALA A 265 -8.49 1.26 -16.91
CA ALA A 265 -8.04 2.44 -17.63
C ALA A 265 -8.54 2.45 -19.09
N VAL A 266 -8.45 1.31 -19.79
CA VAL A 266 -8.99 1.15 -21.15
C VAL A 266 -10.50 1.39 -21.19
N LEU A 267 -11.25 0.81 -20.26
CA LEU A 267 -12.70 0.98 -20.19
C LEU A 267 -13.09 2.41 -19.79
N ALA A 268 -12.38 3.03 -18.85
CA ALA A 268 -12.60 4.42 -18.47
C ALA A 268 -12.38 5.34 -19.68
N HIS A 269 -11.27 5.15 -20.42
CA HIS A 269 -10.98 5.91 -21.65
C HIS A 269 -12.08 5.73 -22.69
N ARG A 270 -12.53 4.48 -22.94
CA ARG A 270 -13.62 4.17 -23.87
C ARG A 270 -14.93 4.88 -23.54
N HIS A 271 -15.20 5.11 -22.27
CA HIS A 271 -16.43 5.74 -21.80
C HIS A 271 -16.27 7.22 -21.39
N GLY A 272 -15.10 7.82 -21.64
CA GLY A 272 -14.83 9.23 -21.32
C GLY A 272 -14.80 9.52 -19.81
N ILE A 273 -14.52 8.53 -18.98
CA ILE A 273 -14.45 8.66 -17.52
C ILE A 273 -13.02 9.03 -17.13
N PRO A 274 -12.81 10.11 -16.34
CA PRO A 274 -11.47 10.48 -15.89
C PRO A 274 -10.85 9.39 -15.00
N PHE A 275 -9.59 9.07 -15.30
CA PHE A 275 -8.80 8.06 -14.61
C PHE A 275 -7.58 8.70 -13.96
N TYR A 276 -7.54 8.70 -12.63
CA TYR A 276 -6.44 9.28 -11.86
C TYR A 276 -5.65 8.21 -11.10
N VAL A 277 -4.34 8.45 -10.97
CA VAL A 277 -3.43 7.63 -10.19
C VAL A 277 -2.87 8.46 -9.06
N ALA A 278 -3.05 8.04 -7.81
CA ALA A 278 -2.59 8.76 -6.62
C ALA A 278 -1.36 8.08 -6.02
N ILE A 279 -0.26 8.80 -5.93
CA ILE A 279 1.05 8.25 -5.59
C ILE A 279 1.84 9.13 -4.60
N PRO A 280 2.56 8.55 -3.64
CA PRO A 280 3.66 9.23 -2.97
C PRO A 280 4.87 9.34 -3.92
N LEU A 281 5.82 10.21 -3.59
CA LEU A 281 7.00 10.41 -4.43
C LEU A 281 7.92 9.19 -4.46
N SER A 282 7.90 8.36 -3.43
CA SER A 282 8.73 7.14 -3.30
C SER A 282 8.44 6.08 -4.36
N THR A 283 7.23 6.06 -4.96
CA THR A 283 6.87 5.11 -6.02
C THR A 283 7.32 5.53 -7.42
N ILE A 284 7.90 6.74 -7.57
CA ILE A 284 8.37 7.21 -8.87
C ILE A 284 9.74 6.59 -9.20
N ASP A 285 9.78 5.83 -10.29
CA ASP A 285 11.01 5.30 -10.87
C ASP A 285 11.54 6.26 -11.94
N TRP A 286 12.67 6.91 -11.66
CA TRP A 286 13.30 7.86 -12.56
C TRP A 286 14.28 7.22 -13.57
N LYS A 287 14.59 5.91 -13.42
CA LYS A 287 15.62 5.21 -14.19
C LYS A 287 15.06 4.49 -15.41
N LEU A 288 13.97 3.76 -15.22
CA LEU A 288 13.36 3.00 -16.30
C LEU A 288 12.82 3.91 -17.40
N LYS A 289 12.90 3.42 -18.65
CA LYS A 289 12.54 4.16 -19.87
C LYS A 289 11.25 3.67 -20.51
N SER A 290 10.78 2.49 -20.15
CA SER A 290 9.57 1.88 -20.70
C SER A 290 8.85 1.07 -19.63
N GLY A 291 7.54 1.06 -19.65
CA GLY A 291 6.71 0.21 -18.80
C GLY A 291 6.96 -1.28 -19.02
N PHE A 292 7.38 -1.67 -20.22
CA PHE A 292 7.74 -3.07 -20.53
C PHE A 292 9.05 -3.52 -19.85
N ASP A 293 9.87 -2.58 -19.38
CA ASP A 293 11.08 -2.89 -18.61
C ASP A 293 10.79 -3.14 -17.12
N ILE A 294 9.54 -2.90 -16.67
CA ILE A 294 9.15 -3.14 -15.29
C ILE A 294 9.05 -4.66 -15.05
N PRO A 295 9.82 -5.23 -14.12
CA PRO A 295 9.70 -6.64 -13.80
C PRO A 295 8.33 -6.93 -13.15
N ILE A 296 7.50 -7.73 -13.80
CA ILE A 296 6.20 -8.15 -13.29
C ILE A 296 6.39 -9.42 -12.47
N GLU A 297 6.05 -9.34 -11.18
CA GLU A 297 6.10 -10.47 -10.26
C GLU A 297 5.04 -11.51 -10.66
N GLU A 298 5.46 -12.74 -10.90
CA GLU A 298 4.57 -13.90 -10.99
C GLU A 298 4.43 -14.51 -9.60
N ARG A 299 3.19 -14.66 -9.15
CA ARG A 299 2.87 -15.08 -7.80
C ARG A 299 2.34 -16.52 -7.75
N ALA A 300 2.17 -17.06 -6.54
CA ALA A 300 1.70 -18.42 -6.35
C ALA A 300 0.33 -18.65 -7.01
N GLU A 301 0.20 -19.76 -7.76
CA GLU A 301 -1.04 -20.17 -8.41
C GLU A 301 -2.21 -20.34 -7.44
N SER A 302 -1.92 -20.73 -6.20
CA SER A 302 -2.93 -20.90 -5.16
C SER A 302 -3.76 -19.64 -4.90
N GLU A 303 -3.21 -18.44 -5.14
CA GLU A 303 -3.98 -17.21 -5.00
C GLU A 303 -5.12 -17.12 -6.03
N VAL A 304 -4.89 -17.60 -7.27
CA VAL A 304 -5.91 -17.64 -8.33
C VAL A 304 -6.86 -18.82 -8.14
N LEU A 305 -6.31 -19.98 -7.77
CA LEU A 305 -7.07 -21.24 -7.69
C LEU A 305 -8.01 -21.32 -6.50
N GLY A 306 -7.88 -20.41 -5.55
CA GLY A 306 -8.71 -20.37 -4.35
C GLY A 306 -8.87 -18.97 -3.77
N ALA A 307 -9.38 -18.92 -2.57
CA ALA A 307 -9.52 -17.69 -1.81
C ALA A 307 -9.35 -17.97 -0.31
N TRP A 308 -8.89 -16.96 0.41
CA TRP A 308 -8.86 -16.95 1.87
C TRP A 308 -10.13 -16.30 2.39
N GLY A 309 -10.80 -16.91 3.34
CA GLY A 309 -12.03 -16.39 3.91
C GLY A 309 -12.47 -17.16 5.15
N VAL A 310 -13.52 -16.67 5.78
CA VAL A 310 -14.22 -17.37 6.86
C VAL A 310 -15.39 -18.08 6.25
N PRO A 311 -15.64 -19.38 6.58
CA PRO A 311 -16.81 -20.09 6.09
C PRO A 311 -18.08 -19.29 6.38
N GLY A 312 -18.89 -19.05 5.35
CA GLY A 312 -20.19 -18.38 5.48
C GLY A 312 -21.05 -19.11 6.51
N SER A 313 -22.00 -18.41 7.12
CA SER A 313 -22.87 -18.96 8.15
C SER A 313 -23.62 -20.20 7.64
N ALA A 314 -23.05 -21.38 7.81
CA ALA A 314 -23.84 -22.59 7.91
C ALA A 314 -24.79 -22.44 9.13
N PRO A 315 -26.01 -23.01 9.10
CA PRO A 315 -26.97 -22.84 10.17
C PRO A 315 -26.33 -23.21 11.51
N ARG A 316 -26.64 -22.42 12.52
CA ARG A 316 -26.08 -22.43 13.88
C ARG A 316 -26.12 -23.83 14.55
N ARG A 317 -25.22 -24.72 14.20
CA ARG A 317 -24.97 -25.95 14.95
C ARG A 317 -23.48 -26.12 15.19
N SER A 318 -23.11 -26.00 16.47
CA SER A 318 -21.78 -26.16 17.10
C SER A 318 -20.79 -24.98 16.97
N GLY A 319 -20.37 -24.48 18.14
CA GLY A 319 -19.56 -23.29 18.36
C GLY A 319 -18.06 -23.38 18.05
N ALA A 320 -17.56 -24.37 17.30
CA ALA A 320 -16.13 -24.63 17.15
C ALA A 320 -15.48 -24.05 15.88
N TRP A 321 -16.25 -23.58 14.91
CA TRP A 321 -15.73 -23.12 13.59
C TRP A 321 -15.82 -21.60 13.40
N ARG A 322 -16.09 -20.85 14.45
CA ARG A 322 -16.22 -19.39 14.37
C ARG A 322 -14.84 -18.74 14.22
N ASN A 323 -14.67 -17.99 13.13
CA ASN A 323 -13.67 -16.96 12.91
C ASN A 323 -12.24 -17.37 12.55
N LYS A 324 -11.96 -18.59 12.10
CA LYS A 324 -10.63 -18.86 11.52
C LYS A 324 -10.67 -18.65 10.02
N VAL A 325 -9.83 -17.76 9.53
CA VAL A 325 -9.57 -17.59 8.09
C VAL A 325 -9.00 -18.90 7.55
N GLN A 326 -9.60 -19.43 6.50
CA GLN A 326 -9.21 -20.68 5.85
C GLN A 326 -9.03 -20.44 4.35
N TYR A 327 -8.12 -21.22 3.75
CA TYR A 327 -8.01 -21.28 2.31
C TYR A 327 -9.04 -22.26 1.75
N LEU A 328 -9.82 -21.78 0.76
CA LEU A 328 -10.78 -22.60 0.04
C LEU A 328 -10.39 -22.62 -1.44
N ARG A 329 -10.05 -23.81 -1.96
CA ARG A 329 -9.86 -23.98 -3.39
C ARG A 329 -11.21 -23.96 -4.09
N VAL A 330 -11.39 -23.05 -5.06
CA VAL A 330 -12.64 -22.89 -5.82
C VAL A 330 -12.51 -23.29 -7.27
N ALA A 331 -11.27 -23.36 -7.78
CA ALA A 331 -10.99 -23.80 -9.16
C ALA A 331 -10.90 -25.31 -9.26
N ASN A 332 -11.01 -25.80 -10.52
CA ASN A 332 -10.83 -27.21 -10.82
C ASN A 332 -9.52 -27.77 -10.20
N PRO A 333 -9.57 -28.93 -9.49
CA PRO A 333 -8.43 -29.47 -8.76
C PRO A 333 -7.16 -29.71 -9.57
N THR A 334 -7.29 -30.00 -10.85
CA THR A 334 -6.18 -30.36 -11.76
C THR A 334 -5.72 -29.22 -12.66
N SER A 335 -6.40 -28.07 -12.66
CA SER A 335 -6.00 -26.93 -13.49
C SER A 335 -4.83 -26.18 -12.87
N PRO A 336 -3.77 -25.84 -13.65
CA PRO A 336 -2.78 -24.85 -13.27
C PRO A 336 -3.36 -23.44 -13.36
N ALA A 337 -2.65 -22.43 -12.86
CA ALA A 337 -3.01 -21.03 -13.00
C ALA A 337 -1.79 -20.17 -13.35
N PHE A 338 -2.04 -19.09 -14.08
CA PHE A 338 -1.08 -18.01 -14.30
C PHE A 338 -1.48 -16.83 -13.41
N ASN A 339 -0.53 -16.26 -12.67
CA ASN A 339 -0.79 -15.23 -11.68
C ASN A 339 0.20 -14.06 -11.79
N ALA A 340 -0.01 -13.19 -12.79
CA ALA A 340 0.70 -11.92 -12.84
C ALA A 340 0.22 -11.00 -11.71
N GLY A 341 1.14 -10.44 -10.94
CA GLY A 341 0.82 -9.57 -9.81
C GLY A 341 0.33 -8.18 -10.23
N PHE A 342 0.82 -7.69 -11.38
CA PHE A 342 0.64 -6.33 -11.85
C PHE A 342 0.39 -6.29 -13.34
N ASP A 343 -0.19 -5.19 -13.83
CA ASP A 343 -0.19 -4.79 -15.23
C ASP A 343 0.31 -3.35 -15.39
N VAL A 344 0.64 -2.96 -16.62
CA VAL A 344 1.16 -1.62 -16.92
C VAL A 344 0.11 -0.84 -17.70
N THR A 345 -0.26 0.32 -17.15
CA THR A 345 -1.19 1.26 -17.77
C THR A 345 -0.39 2.32 -18.54
N PRO A 346 -0.59 2.43 -19.87
CA PRO A 346 0.01 3.48 -20.69
C PRO A 346 -0.41 4.88 -20.26
N ALA A 347 0.51 5.84 -20.42
CA ALA A 347 0.32 7.23 -19.99
C ALA A 347 -0.88 7.94 -20.64
N GLU A 348 -1.22 7.61 -21.88
CA GLU A 348 -2.35 8.18 -22.61
C GLU A 348 -3.73 7.79 -22.04
N LEU A 349 -3.81 6.72 -21.26
CA LEU A 349 -5.04 6.30 -20.58
C LEU A 349 -5.25 6.98 -19.22
N ILE A 350 -4.25 7.73 -18.74
CA ILE A 350 -4.25 8.37 -17.43
C ILE A 350 -4.54 9.87 -17.59
N THR A 351 -5.62 10.33 -16.97
CA THR A 351 -6.03 11.74 -16.97
C THR A 351 -5.06 12.60 -16.19
N GLY A 352 -4.59 12.12 -15.04
CA GLY A 352 -3.63 12.82 -14.20
C GLY A 352 -3.09 11.96 -13.07
N ILE A 353 -1.94 12.38 -12.55
CA ILE A 353 -1.25 11.75 -11.43
C ILE A 353 -1.31 12.71 -10.24
N ILE A 354 -1.95 12.28 -9.16
CA ILE A 354 -2.09 13.03 -7.91
C ILE A 354 -0.86 12.72 -7.05
N THR A 355 -0.09 13.74 -6.73
CA THR A 355 1.14 13.65 -5.93
C THR A 355 1.06 14.58 -4.72
N PRO A 356 1.97 14.48 -3.76
CA PRO A 356 2.07 15.46 -2.67
C PRO A 356 2.34 16.89 -3.13
N ALA A 357 2.89 17.07 -4.34
CA ALA A 357 3.24 18.38 -4.91
C ALA A 357 2.16 18.95 -5.85
N GLY A 358 1.05 18.23 -6.07
CA GLY A 358 -0.03 18.65 -6.97
C GLY A 358 -0.46 17.54 -7.93
N ILE A 359 -1.32 17.90 -8.89
CA ILE A 359 -1.80 17.00 -9.93
C ILE A 359 -1.09 17.34 -11.24
N PHE A 360 -0.48 16.34 -11.85
CA PHE A 360 0.29 16.48 -13.09
C PHE A 360 -0.25 15.53 -14.17
N LYS A 361 -0.14 15.93 -15.44
CA LYS A 361 -0.31 14.96 -16.54
C LYS A 361 0.86 13.97 -16.52
N PRO A 362 0.66 12.70 -16.90
CA PRO A 362 1.73 11.70 -16.88
C PRO A 362 3.02 12.16 -17.57
N ARG A 363 2.90 12.80 -18.74
CA ARG A 363 4.04 13.28 -19.53
C ARG A 363 4.76 14.51 -18.93
N GLU A 364 4.17 15.15 -17.93
CA GLU A 364 4.78 16.32 -17.26
C GLU A 364 5.75 15.92 -16.15
N LEU A 365 5.69 14.67 -15.65
CA LEU A 365 6.50 14.21 -14.51
C LEU A 365 8.00 14.45 -14.75
N TRP A 366 8.51 14.11 -15.93
CA TRP A 366 9.94 14.31 -16.25
C TRP A 366 10.35 15.78 -16.24
N ALA A 367 9.52 16.67 -16.78
CA ALA A 367 9.79 18.10 -16.75
C ALA A 367 9.73 18.67 -15.32
N ARG A 368 8.96 18.05 -14.43
CA ARG A 368 8.80 18.41 -13.01
C ARG A 368 9.67 17.60 -12.07
N ARG A 369 10.62 16.80 -12.57
CA ARG A 369 11.38 15.84 -11.77
C ARG A 369 12.06 16.45 -10.55
N ARG A 370 12.65 17.66 -10.64
CA ARG A 370 13.28 18.34 -9.51
C ARG A 370 12.29 18.63 -8.38
N GLN A 371 11.08 19.08 -8.72
CA GLN A 371 9.99 19.33 -7.78
C GLN A 371 9.49 18.02 -7.12
N LEU A 372 9.62 16.90 -7.83
CA LEU A 372 9.13 15.58 -7.44
C LEU A 372 10.23 14.67 -6.87
N GLY A 373 11.37 15.22 -6.44
CA GLY A 373 12.46 14.45 -5.84
C GLY A 373 13.27 13.58 -6.82
N GLY A 374 13.17 13.87 -8.11
CA GLY A 374 13.92 13.19 -9.16
C GLY A 374 15.34 13.75 -9.35
N PRO A 375 16.12 13.12 -10.24
CA PRO A 375 17.51 13.53 -10.52
C PRO A 375 17.55 14.90 -11.22
N ASP A 376 18.70 15.55 -11.12
CA ASP A 376 19.01 16.83 -11.79
C ASP A 376 18.95 16.76 -13.32
#